data_3470c6fa7290a3c8663cd6b5f77acd14
#
_entry.id   3470c6fa7290a3c8663cd6b5f77acd14
#
_cell.length_a   1.000
_cell.length_b   1.000
_cell.length_c   1.000
_cell.angle_alpha   90.00
_cell.angle_beta   90.00
_cell.angle_gamma   90.00
#
_symmetry.space_group_name_H-M   'P 1'
#
loop_
_entity.id
_entity.type
_entity.pdbx_description
1 polymer ?
#
loop_
_entity_poly.entity_id
_entity_poly.type
_entity_poly.pdbx_seq_one_letter_code
_entity_poly.pdbx_strand_id
1 'polypeptide(L)'
;MPGFELIDKKESLEVKKIFDKNNGILFAHGFEKLRKNKFYVREFENKIAKKLNIKYAQCVSSGTSAIKIALKSIGVKSGDEVITQSFNFIATVEAIHDCNAKPVILSINKNLNMSLDDLKKNVSKKTKAVIVVHMLGYSSEIDAIYKFCKKKNIKLIEDNCEALGGFYKKKYLGTIADIGILSFDFGKTITTGEGGCIITNN
;
A
#
# COMPACT_ATOMS: atom_id res chain seq x y z
N MET A 1 3.32 -8.70 -16.69
CA MET A 1 2.74 -10.05 -16.59
C MET A 1 2.05 -10.13 -15.25
N PRO A 2 0.74 -10.39 -15.20
CA PRO A 2 0.02 -10.54 -13.95
C PRO A 2 0.48 -11.78 -13.19
N GLY A 3 0.53 -11.70 -11.86
CA GLY A 3 1.04 -12.79 -11.02
C GLY A 3 0.24 -14.09 -11.13
N PHE A 4 -1.04 -14.01 -11.45
CA PHE A 4 -1.90 -15.20 -11.60
C PHE A 4 -1.45 -16.14 -12.73
N GLU A 5 -0.76 -15.63 -13.74
CA GLU A 5 -0.23 -16.47 -14.84
C GLU A 5 0.90 -17.40 -14.38
N LEU A 6 1.47 -17.14 -13.20
CA LEU A 6 2.56 -17.94 -12.61
C LEU A 6 2.08 -18.91 -11.52
N ILE A 7 0.78 -18.87 -11.16
CA ILE A 7 0.21 -19.78 -10.16
C ILE A 7 0.11 -21.19 -10.75
N ASP A 8 0.72 -22.14 -10.08
CA ASP A 8 0.78 -23.55 -10.52
C ASP A 8 0.60 -24.55 -9.37
N LYS A 9 1.10 -25.76 -9.59
CA LYS A 9 1.06 -26.84 -8.59
C LYS A 9 1.79 -26.51 -7.29
N LYS A 10 2.78 -25.60 -7.30
CA LYS A 10 3.55 -25.26 -6.10
C LYS A 10 2.68 -24.50 -5.12
N GLU A 11 1.94 -23.49 -5.60
CA GLU A 11 1.01 -22.71 -4.78
C GLU A 11 -0.11 -23.61 -4.23
N SER A 12 -0.68 -24.47 -5.10
CA SER A 12 -1.69 -25.46 -4.70
C SER A 12 -1.20 -26.38 -3.59
N LEU A 13 0.03 -26.88 -3.68
CA LEU A 13 0.65 -27.73 -2.66
C LEU A 13 0.89 -26.97 -1.35
N GLU A 14 1.30 -25.72 -1.39
CA GLU A 14 1.49 -24.91 -0.19
C GLU A 14 0.16 -24.63 0.51
N VAL A 15 -0.91 -24.34 -0.24
CA VAL A 15 -2.26 -24.19 0.33
C VAL A 15 -2.73 -25.49 0.96
N LYS A 16 -2.55 -26.63 0.28
CA LYS A 16 -2.91 -27.95 0.82
C LYS A 16 -2.20 -28.27 2.13
N LYS A 17 -0.94 -27.88 2.29
CA LYS A 17 -0.18 -28.08 3.54
C LYS A 17 -0.82 -27.40 4.76
N ILE A 18 -1.57 -26.31 4.57
CA ILE A 18 -2.27 -25.65 5.69
C ILE A 18 -3.34 -26.59 6.26
N PHE A 19 -4.06 -27.29 5.40
CA PHE A 19 -5.09 -28.25 5.80
C PHE A 19 -4.47 -29.53 6.36
N ASP A 20 -3.51 -30.12 5.66
CA ASP A 20 -2.93 -31.41 6.02
C ASP A 20 -2.05 -31.35 7.29
N LYS A 21 -1.34 -30.24 7.50
CA LYS A 21 -0.30 -30.15 8.55
C LYS A 21 -0.61 -29.17 9.68
N ASN A 22 -1.47 -28.19 9.42
CA ASN A 22 -1.82 -27.10 10.37
C ASN A 22 -3.30 -27.12 10.76
N ASN A 23 -3.98 -28.26 10.63
CA ASN A 23 -5.39 -28.45 10.99
C ASN A 23 -6.35 -27.44 10.30
N GLY A 24 -6.02 -26.93 9.11
CA GLY A 24 -6.84 -25.98 8.38
C GLY A 24 -6.99 -24.62 9.06
N ILE A 25 -6.06 -24.23 9.95
CA ILE A 25 -6.15 -22.97 10.68
C ILE A 25 -5.74 -21.82 9.76
N LEU A 26 -6.72 -21.03 9.31
CA LEU A 26 -6.57 -19.91 8.38
C LEU A 26 -6.43 -18.54 9.10
N PHE A 27 -6.58 -18.50 10.42
CA PHE A 27 -6.43 -17.27 11.18
C PHE A 27 -4.99 -16.73 11.15
N ALA A 28 -4.85 -15.42 11.11
CA ALA A 28 -3.54 -14.77 11.15
C ALA A 28 -2.83 -14.92 12.50
N HIS A 29 -3.57 -15.13 13.58
CA HIS A 29 -3.07 -15.21 14.99
C HIS A 29 -3.79 -16.29 15.79
N GLY A 30 -3.30 -16.58 17.01
CA GLY A 30 -3.87 -17.58 17.90
C GLY A 30 -3.60 -19.03 17.51
N PHE A 31 -4.10 -19.95 18.32
CA PHE A 31 -3.98 -21.41 18.10
C PHE A 31 -2.54 -21.92 18.01
N GLU A 32 -1.60 -21.33 18.75
CA GLU A 32 -0.16 -21.59 18.68
C GLU A 32 0.19 -23.08 18.71
N LYS A 33 -0.32 -23.79 19.71
CA LYS A 33 -0.06 -25.24 19.88
C LYS A 33 -0.61 -26.07 18.72
N LEU A 34 -1.85 -25.79 18.28
CA LEU A 34 -2.51 -26.53 17.22
C LEU A 34 -1.81 -26.36 15.86
N ARG A 35 -1.30 -25.15 15.59
CA ARG A 35 -0.58 -24.83 14.36
C ARG A 35 0.95 -25.01 14.46
N LYS A 36 1.44 -25.58 15.57
CA LYS A 36 2.86 -25.81 15.81
C LYS A 36 3.70 -24.53 15.64
N ASN A 37 3.18 -23.40 16.13
CA ASN A 37 3.77 -22.05 16.00
C ASN A 37 4.04 -21.60 14.57
N LYS A 38 3.37 -22.15 13.56
CA LYS A 38 3.52 -21.73 12.18
C LYS A 38 2.46 -20.71 11.79
N PHE A 39 2.91 -19.49 11.41
CA PHE A 39 2.09 -18.33 11.07
C PHE A 39 2.43 -17.83 9.66
N TYR A 40 1.78 -18.36 8.64
CA TYR A 40 2.10 -18.07 7.23
C TYR A 40 2.02 -16.58 6.89
N VAL A 41 1.00 -15.86 7.39
CA VAL A 41 0.87 -14.41 7.15
C VAL A 41 2.04 -13.66 7.77
N ARG A 42 2.40 -13.95 9.03
CA ARG A 42 3.54 -13.32 9.70
C ARG A 42 4.88 -13.63 9.02
N GLU A 43 5.04 -14.86 8.53
CA GLU A 43 6.22 -15.23 7.73
C GLU A 43 6.30 -14.41 6.43
N PHE A 44 5.15 -14.18 5.78
CA PHE A 44 5.06 -13.37 4.58
C PHE A 44 5.36 -11.89 4.88
N GLU A 45 4.77 -11.31 5.92
CA GLU A 45 5.06 -9.95 6.40
C GLU A 45 6.56 -9.74 6.64
N ASN A 46 7.21 -10.67 7.34
CA ASN A 46 8.65 -10.63 7.59
C ASN A 46 9.48 -10.71 6.29
N LYS A 47 9.06 -11.53 5.32
CA LYS A 47 9.73 -11.63 4.02
C LYS A 47 9.59 -10.34 3.21
N ILE A 48 8.41 -9.72 3.18
CA ILE A 48 8.17 -8.43 2.54
C ILE A 48 9.03 -7.34 3.20
N ALA A 49 8.99 -7.23 4.53
CA ALA A 49 9.77 -6.26 5.27
C ALA A 49 11.27 -6.38 4.97
N LYS A 50 11.79 -7.61 5.02
CA LYS A 50 13.20 -7.90 4.69
C LYS A 50 13.54 -7.56 3.24
N LYS A 51 12.68 -7.98 2.27
CA LYS A 51 12.91 -7.75 0.84
C LYS A 51 12.94 -6.27 0.49
N LEU A 52 12.04 -5.48 1.06
CA LEU A 52 11.92 -4.05 0.81
C LEU A 52 12.82 -3.20 1.71
N ASN A 53 13.56 -3.83 2.64
CA ASN A 53 14.41 -3.16 3.63
C ASN A 53 13.66 -2.09 4.44
N ILE A 54 12.51 -2.49 4.99
CA ILE A 54 11.68 -1.69 5.89
C ILE A 54 11.48 -2.41 7.21
N LYS A 55 11.01 -1.67 8.23
CA LYS A 55 10.90 -2.20 9.60
C LYS A 55 9.62 -3.01 9.82
N TYR A 56 8.51 -2.55 9.28
CA TYR A 56 7.20 -3.14 9.53
C TYR A 56 6.44 -3.40 8.23
N ALA A 57 5.78 -4.53 8.17
CA ALA A 57 4.81 -4.89 7.16
C ALA A 57 3.60 -5.53 7.85
N GLN A 58 2.39 -5.09 7.54
CA GLN A 58 1.14 -5.61 8.07
C GLN A 58 0.20 -5.96 6.93
N CYS A 59 -0.09 -7.25 6.78
CA CYS A 59 -1.04 -7.72 5.77
C CYS A 59 -2.50 -7.44 6.19
N VAL A 60 -3.29 -7.14 5.18
CA VAL A 60 -4.73 -6.84 5.27
C VAL A 60 -5.47 -7.47 4.10
N SER A 61 -6.81 -7.38 4.07
CA SER A 61 -7.64 -8.07 3.09
C SER A 61 -7.54 -7.55 1.65
N SER A 62 -7.13 -6.30 1.44
CA SER A 62 -6.98 -5.71 0.09
C SER A 62 -6.13 -4.45 0.12
N GLY A 63 -5.66 -3.98 -1.05
CA GLY A 63 -5.00 -2.67 -1.19
C GLY A 63 -5.90 -1.51 -0.74
N THR A 64 -7.20 -1.57 -1.05
CA THR A 64 -8.20 -0.59 -0.60
C THR A 64 -8.29 -0.51 0.92
N SER A 65 -8.36 -1.67 1.59
CA SER A 65 -8.34 -1.75 3.05
C SER A 65 -7.03 -1.19 3.62
N ALA A 66 -5.91 -1.44 2.96
CA ALA A 66 -4.61 -0.92 3.37
C ALA A 66 -4.57 0.62 3.33
N ILE A 67 -5.08 1.25 2.27
CA ILE A 67 -5.18 2.72 2.16
C ILE A 67 -6.06 3.27 3.29
N LYS A 68 -7.24 2.69 3.49
CA LYS A 68 -8.18 3.12 4.53
C LYS A 68 -7.57 3.03 5.93
N ILE A 69 -6.92 1.92 6.26
CA ILE A 69 -6.26 1.71 7.55
C ILE A 69 -5.10 2.70 7.72
N ALA A 70 -4.28 2.91 6.68
CA ALA A 70 -3.20 3.89 6.70
C ALA A 70 -3.72 5.31 6.99
N LEU A 71 -4.77 5.75 6.31
CA LEU A 71 -5.41 7.05 6.56
C LEU A 71 -5.93 7.17 8.01
N LYS A 72 -6.61 6.14 8.50
CA LYS A 72 -7.09 6.12 9.90
C LYS A 72 -5.94 6.14 10.91
N SER A 73 -4.85 5.41 10.65
CA SER A 73 -3.70 5.33 11.57
C SER A 73 -2.98 6.67 11.75
N ILE A 74 -3.00 7.54 10.74
CA ILE A 74 -2.44 8.90 10.83
C ILE A 74 -3.46 9.95 11.29
N GLY A 75 -4.64 9.50 11.71
CA GLY A 75 -5.67 10.34 12.32
C GLY A 75 -6.51 11.14 11.32
N VAL A 76 -6.67 10.66 10.08
CA VAL A 76 -7.61 11.26 9.13
C VAL A 76 -9.04 11.05 9.59
N LYS A 77 -9.84 12.11 9.60
CA LYS A 77 -11.20 12.16 10.10
C LYS A 77 -12.09 13.09 9.28
N SER A 78 -13.35 13.16 9.63
CA SER A 78 -14.32 14.08 9.01
C SER A 78 -13.82 15.55 9.05
N GLY A 79 -13.94 16.23 7.93
CA GLY A 79 -13.49 17.59 7.72
C GLY A 79 -12.04 17.75 7.26
N ASP A 80 -11.24 16.69 7.33
CA ASP A 80 -9.89 16.69 6.76
C ASP A 80 -9.93 16.57 5.23
N GLU A 81 -8.90 17.07 4.58
CA GLU A 81 -8.65 16.88 3.15
C GLU A 81 -7.50 15.90 2.93
N VAL A 82 -7.67 15.01 1.96
CA VAL A 82 -6.62 14.11 1.48
C VAL A 82 -6.44 14.36 -0.01
N ILE A 83 -5.22 14.73 -0.38
CA ILE A 83 -4.88 15.03 -1.78
C ILE A 83 -4.43 13.76 -2.48
N THR A 84 -4.91 13.54 -3.71
CA THR A 84 -4.39 12.50 -4.62
C THR A 84 -4.43 12.98 -6.06
N GLN A 85 -3.88 12.21 -7.00
CA GLN A 85 -3.85 12.53 -8.43
C GLN A 85 -5.07 12.00 -9.17
N SER A 86 -5.41 12.60 -10.31
CA SER A 86 -6.56 12.19 -11.13
C SER A 86 -6.34 10.86 -11.86
N PHE A 87 -5.11 10.52 -12.21
CA PHE A 87 -4.78 9.22 -12.80
C PHE A 87 -4.45 8.23 -11.69
N ASN A 88 -5.49 7.54 -11.21
CA ASN A 88 -5.39 6.49 -10.20
C ASN A 88 -6.52 5.46 -10.36
N PHE A 89 -6.47 4.40 -9.57
CA PHE A 89 -7.58 3.48 -9.41
C PHE A 89 -8.60 4.06 -8.41
N ILE A 90 -9.90 3.89 -8.69
CA ILE A 90 -10.99 4.50 -7.91
C ILE A 90 -10.91 4.20 -6.40
N ALA A 91 -10.35 3.04 -6.02
CA ALA A 91 -10.19 2.61 -4.63
C ALA A 91 -9.46 3.63 -3.74
N THR A 92 -8.52 4.41 -4.31
CA THR A 92 -7.84 5.47 -3.55
C THR A 92 -8.83 6.55 -3.11
N VAL A 93 -9.73 6.95 -4.00
CA VAL A 93 -10.78 7.97 -3.70
C VAL A 93 -11.84 7.41 -2.76
N GLU A 94 -12.25 6.16 -2.99
CA GLU A 94 -13.21 5.46 -2.11
C GLU A 94 -12.68 5.33 -0.69
N ALA A 95 -11.41 4.95 -0.51
CA ALA A 95 -10.79 4.84 0.80
C ALA A 95 -10.72 6.19 1.54
N ILE A 96 -10.51 7.30 0.82
CA ILE A 96 -10.57 8.65 1.39
C ILE A 96 -12.00 8.96 1.86
N HIS A 97 -12.98 8.70 1.01
CA HIS A 97 -14.39 8.91 1.31
C HIS A 97 -14.86 8.07 2.50
N ASP A 98 -14.44 6.81 2.59
CA ASP A 98 -14.71 5.90 3.70
C ASP A 98 -14.10 6.37 5.04
N CYS A 99 -13.12 7.26 5.00
CA CYS A 99 -12.61 7.93 6.17
C CYS A 99 -13.41 9.18 6.55
N ASN A 100 -14.51 9.50 5.84
CA ASN A 100 -15.28 10.73 5.92
C ASN A 100 -14.42 11.99 5.65
N ALA A 101 -13.33 11.84 4.92
CA ALA A 101 -12.48 12.92 4.49
C ALA A 101 -12.85 13.38 3.07
N LYS A 102 -12.47 14.61 2.73
CA LYS A 102 -12.72 15.17 1.41
C LYS A 102 -11.53 14.83 0.49
N PRO A 103 -11.72 14.10 -0.62
CA PRO A 103 -10.69 13.94 -1.62
C PRO A 103 -10.46 15.26 -2.38
N VAL A 104 -9.20 15.64 -2.53
CA VAL A 104 -8.77 16.75 -3.39
C VAL A 104 -7.98 16.15 -4.55
N ILE A 105 -8.55 16.19 -5.74
CA ILE A 105 -7.99 15.54 -6.93
C ILE A 105 -7.14 16.53 -7.70
N LEU A 106 -5.86 16.24 -7.86
CA LEU A 106 -4.93 17.05 -8.63
C LEU A 106 -4.86 16.61 -10.09
N SER A 107 -4.56 17.55 -10.97
CA SER A 107 -4.16 17.25 -12.33
C SER A 107 -2.83 16.48 -12.34
N ILE A 108 -2.65 15.67 -13.37
CA ILE A 108 -1.39 15.00 -13.67
C ILE A 108 -0.54 15.83 -14.63
N ASN A 109 0.75 15.60 -14.58
CA ASN A 109 1.68 16.14 -15.57
C ASN A 109 1.70 15.27 -16.84
N LYS A 110 2.48 15.68 -17.86
CA LYS A 110 2.64 14.95 -19.11
C LYS A 110 3.19 13.51 -18.97
N ASN A 111 3.76 13.18 -17.82
CA ASN A 111 4.25 11.84 -17.49
C ASN A 111 3.23 11.03 -16.68
N LEU A 112 1.96 11.46 -16.63
CA LEU A 112 0.86 10.83 -15.91
C LEU A 112 1.06 10.76 -14.38
N ASN A 113 1.93 11.58 -13.83
CA ASN A 113 2.27 11.62 -12.41
C ASN A 113 1.72 12.87 -11.73
N MET A 114 1.61 12.83 -10.40
CA MET A 114 1.24 14.00 -9.59
C MET A 114 2.19 15.16 -9.88
N SER A 115 1.63 16.33 -10.17
CA SER A 115 2.40 17.58 -10.32
C SER A 115 2.71 18.17 -8.96
N LEU A 116 4.00 18.38 -8.66
CA LEU A 116 4.43 19.05 -7.43
C LEU A 116 3.94 20.50 -7.37
N ASP A 117 3.87 21.19 -8.51
CA ASP A 117 3.43 22.59 -8.53
C ASP A 117 1.92 22.70 -8.30
N ASP A 118 1.15 21.73 -8.82
CA ASP A 118 -0.28 21.64 -8.55
C ASP A 118 -0.54 21.26 -7.08
N LEU A 119 0.25 20.33 -6.53
CA LEU A 119 0.21 20.02 -5.10
C LEU A 119 0.44 21.25 -4.23
N LYS A 120 1.46 22.05 -4.52
CA LYS A 120 1.77 23.28 -3.74
C LYS A 120 0.62 24.28 -3.73
N LYS A 121 -0.12 24.40 -4.84
CA LYS A 121 -1.26 25.34 -4.99
C LYS A 121 -2.51 24.87 -4.25
N ASN A 122 -2.68 23.56 -4.09
CA ASN A 122 -3.91 22.97 -3.56
C ASN A 122 -3.83 22.53 -2.09
N VAL A 123 -2.66 22.64 -1.45
CA VAL A 123 -2.53 22.37 -0.02
C VAL A 123 -3.23 23.47 0.79
N SER A 124 -4.10 23.06 1.70
CA SER A 124 -4.84 23.93 2.63
C SER A 124 -4.49 23.62 4.09
N LYS A 125 -5.05 24.38 5.03
CA LYS A 125 -4.96 24.11 6.47
C LYS A 125 -5.67 22.82 6.88
N LYS A 126 -6.57 22.28 6.03
CA LYS A 126 -7.31 21.04 6.24
C LYS A 126 -6.60 19.82 5.65
N THR A 127 -5.55 20.02 4.85
CA THR A 127 -4.81 18.93 4.23
C THR A 127 -4.08 18.12 5.29
N LYS A 128 -4.51 16.89 5.51
CA LYS A 128 -3.96 15.94 6.49
C LYS A 128 -2.95 15.00 5.88
N ALA A 129 -3.21 14.54 4.66
CA ALA A 129 -2.37 13.59 3.95
C ALA A 129 -2.34 13.86 2.45
N VAL A 130 -1.30 13.34 1.81
CA VAL A 130 -1.17 13.22 0.35
C VAL A 130 -0.98 11.74 0.04
N ILE A 131 -1.68 11.24 -0.98
CA ILE A 131 -1.47 9.89 -1.54
C ILE A 131 -0.92 10.06 -2.94
N VAL A 132 0.32 9.64 -3.15
CA VAL A 132 0.93 9.54 -4.49
C VAL A 132 0.74 8.12 -4.99
N VAL A 133 0.16 7.97 -6.17
CA VAL A 133 -0.06 6.66 -6.79
C VAL A 133 0.97 6.42 -7.88
N HIS A 134 1.69 5.32 -7.79
CA HIS A 134 2.68 4.90 -8.80
C HIS A 134 1.99 4.05 -9.88
N MET A 135 1.14 4.71 -10.68
CA MET A 135 0.38 4.02 -11.73
C MET A 135 1.30 3.37 -12.76
N LEU A 136 0.98 2.12 -13.09
CA LEU A 136 1.71 1.31 -14.10
C LEU A 136 3.23 1.24 -13.86
N GLY A 137 3.69 1.45 -12.62
CA GLY A 137 5.11 1.44 -12.28
C GLY A 137 5.85 2.76 -12.51
N TYR A 138 5.18 3.80 -12.98
CA TYR A 138 5.78 5.13 -13.14
C TYR A 138 5.79 5.89 -11.81
N SER A 139 6.94 6.46 -11.48
CA SER A 139 7.11 7.23 -10.24
C SER A 139 7.00 8.73 -10.48
N SER A 140 6.27 9.40 -9.61
CA SER A 140 6.38 10.86 -9.45
C SER A 140 7.77 11.25 -8.91
N GLU A 141 8.09 12.55 -8.87
CA GLU A 141 9.26 13.07 -8.17
C GLU A 141 9.07 12.95 -6.63
N ILE A 142 9.00 11.71 -6.17
CA ILE A 142 8.56 11.36 -4.81
C ILE A 142 9.41 11.99 -3.72
N ASP A 143 10.70 12.16 -3.91
CA ASP A 143 11.61 12.80 -2.97
C ASP A 143 11.30 14.30 -2.79
N ALA A 144 10.98 15.01 -3.88
CA ALA A 144 10.60 16.40 -3.84
C ALA A 144 9.23 16.60 -3.19
N ILE A 145 8.26 15.72 -3.52
CA ILE A 145 6.93 15.72 -2.90
C ILE A 145 7.05 15.41 -1.40
N TYR A 146 7.83 14.41 -1.01
CA TYR A 146 8.02 14.06 0.39
C TYR A 146 8.67 15.19 1.20
N LYS A 147 9.71 15.82 0.65
CA LYS A 147 10.34 17.00 1.28
C LYS A 147 9.35 18.13 1.50
N PHE A 148 8.49 18.39 0.51
CA PHE A 148 7.44 19.40 0.63
C PHE A 148 6.41 19.04 1.71
N CYS A 149 5.90 17.80 1.71
CA CYS A 149 4.95 17.31 2.72
C CYS A 149 5.53 17.40 4.14
N LYS A 150 6.78 17.00 4.33
CA LYS A 150 7.49 17.13 5.62
C LYS A 150 7.55 18.57 6.11
N LYS A 151 7.92 19.51 5.21
CA LYS A 151 7.97 20.94 5.57
C LYS A 151 6.59 21.49 6.01
N LYS A 152 5.52 20.92 5.50
CA LYS A 152 4.13 21.30 5.81
C LYS A 152 3.50 20.47 6.93
N ASN A 153 4.24 19.54 7.52
CA ASN A 153 3.73 18.57 8.51
C ASN A 153 2.53 17.77 8.00
N ILE A 154 2.55 17.42 6.70
CA ILE A 154 1.55 16.60 6.03
C ILE A 154 2.14 15.19 5.85
N LYS A 155 1.34 14.15 6.12
CA LYS A 155 1.75 12.76 5.92
C LYS A 155 1.70 12.39 4.45
N LEU A 156 2.71 11.66 3.99
CA LEU A 156 2.75 11.14 2.62
C LEU A 156 2.57 9.63 2.62
N ILE A 157 1.65 9.14 1.79
CA ILE A 157 1.40 7.73 1.52
C ILE A 157 1.79 7.46 0.08
N GLU A 158 2.60 6.44 -0.15
CA GLU A 158 2.87 5.89 -1.48
C GLU A 158 1.90 4.74 -1.75
N ASP A 159 0.97 4.92 -2.69
CA ASP A 159 0.16 3.83 -3.22
C ASP A 159 0.97 3.11 -4.30
N ASN A 160 1.55 1.98 -3.90
CA ASN A 160 2.43 1.15 -4.73
C ASN A 160 1.73 -0.14 -5.19
N CYS A 161 0.40 -0.12 -5.25
CA CYS A 161 -0.41 -1.29 -5.62
C CYS A 161 -0.16 -1.79 -7.05
N GLU A 162 0.37 -0.94 -7.93
CA GLU A 162 0.70 -1.30 -9.33
C GLU A 162 2.20 -1.24 -9.63
N ALA A 163 3.04 -0.99 -8.62
CA ALA A 163 4.46 -0.76 -8.83
C ALA A 163 5.35 -1.59 -7.88
N LEU A 164 4.83 -2.71 -7.37
CA LEU A 164 5.59 -3.59 -6.47
C LEU A 164 6.89 -4.06 -7.14
N GLY A 165 8.02 -3.80 -6.47
CA GLY A 165 9.34 -4.11 -6.98
C GLY A 165 9.95 -3.02 -7.88
N GLY A 166 9.20 -1.95 -8.17
CA GLY A 166 9.71 -0.78 -8.87
C GLY A 166 10.70 0.03 -8.03
N PHE A 167 11.49 0.87 -8.69
CA PHE A 167 12.52 1.69 -8.05
C PHE A 167 12.38 3.16 -8.44
N TYR A 168 12.61 4.03 -7.47
CA TYR A 168 12.93 5.43 -7.68
C TYR A 168 14.36 5.68 -7.19
N LYS A 169 15.25 6.05 -8.12
CA LYS A 169 16.69 6.09 -7.85
C LYS A 169 17.15 4.70 -7.35
N LYS A 170 17.65 4.55 -6.15
CA LYS A 170 18.13 3.27 -5.59
C LYS A 170 17.21 2.70 -4.50
N LYS A 171 15.99 3.24 -4.35
CA LYS A 171 15.03 2.83 -3.32
C LYS A 171 13.81 2.16 -3.95
N TYR A 172 13.29 1.15 -3.31
CA TYR A 172 12.01 0.58 -3.71
C TYR A 172 10.88 1.61 -3.58
N LEU A 173 10.03 1.68 -4.59
CA LEU A 173 8.77 2.42 -4.51
C LEU A 173 7.92 1.86 -3.35
N GLY A 174 7.21 2.73 -2.65
CA GLY A 174 6.47 2.40 -1.44
C GLY A 174 7.29 2.47 -0.15
N THR A 175 8.63 2.71 -0.22
CA THR A 175 9.50 2.75 0.97
C THR A 175 10.11 4.12 1.25
N ILE A 176 9.73 5.14 0.49
CA ILE A 176 10.36 6.46 0.52
C ILE A 176 9.60 7.42 1.44
N ALA A 177 8.27 7.32 1.43
CA ALA A 177 7.38 8.17 2.22
C ALA A 177 7.16 7.66 3.67
N ASP A 178 6.15 8.18 4.36
CA ASP A 178 5.82 7.75 5.73
C ASP A 178 5.22 6.36 5.76
N ILE A 179 4.37 6.04 4.76
CA ILE A 179 3.66 4.75 4.63
C ILE A 179 3.64 4.36 3.16
N GLY A 180 3.85 3.07 2.89
CA GLY A 180 3.62 2.47 1.58
C GLY A 180 2.47 1.47 1.61
N ILE A 181 1.77 1.36 0.48
CA ILE A 181 0.64 0.45 0.29
C ILE A 181 0.99 -0.53 -0.82
N LEU A 182 0.72 -1.80 -0.58
CA LEU A 182 0.86 -2.88 -1.56
C LEU A 182 -0.48 -3.58 -1.75
N SER A 183 -0.70 -4.09 -2.95
CA SER A 183 -1.84 -4.94 -3.27
C SER A 183 -1.35 -6.30 -3.79
N PHE A 184 -2.06 -7.34 -3.41
CA PHE A 184 -1.89 -8.72 -3.87
C PHE A 184 -3.17 -9.26 -4.50
N ASP A 185 -3.96 -8.35 -5.07
CA ASP A 185 -5.12 -8.67 -5.89
C ASP A 185 -4.74 -9.58 -7.06
N PHE A 186 -5.72 -10.28 -7.61
CA PHE A 186 -5.55 -11.24 -8.70
C PHE A 186 -4.75 -10.69 -9.90
N GLY A 187 -4.97 -9.44 -10.30
CA GLY A 187 -4.31 -8.80 -11.43
C GLY A 187 -2.92 -8.21 -11.15
N LYS A 188 -2.42 -8.29 -9.90
CA LYS A 188 -1.15 -7.66 -9.53
C LYS A 188 0.07 -8.52 -9.86
N THR A 189 1.26 -7.92 -9.82
CA THR A 189 2.55 -8.59 -10.12
C THR A 189 2.79 -9.83 -9.23
N ILE A 190 2.41 -9.74 -7.96
CA ILE A 190 2.36 -10.86 -7.03
C ILE A 190 0.93 -10.92 -6.51
N THR A 191 0.33 -12.09 -6.54
CA THR A 191 -1.05 -12.27 -6.07
C THR A 191 -1.19 -13.35 -5.01
N THR A 192 -2.16 -13.13 -4.12
CA THR A 192 -2.67 -14.12 -3.16
C THR A 192 -4.16 -14.40 -3.40
N GLY A 193 -4.64 -14.07 -4.62
CA GLY A 193 -6.07 -14.02 -4.96
C GLY A 193 -6.67 -12.67 -4.57
N GLU A 194 -6.70 -12.39 -3.29
CA GLU A 194 -6.97 -11.08 -2.69
C GLU A 194 -5.97 -10.83 -1.56
N GLY A 195 -5.64 -9.56 -1.35
CA GLY A 195 -4.74 -9.17 -0.27
C GLY A 195 -4.17 -7.76 -0.44
N GLY A 196 -3.66 -7.24 0.65
CA GLY A 196 -2.91 -5.99 0.69
C GLY A 196 -1.90 -5.98 1.81
N CYS A 197 -1.05 -4.97 1.82
CA CYS A 197 -0.08 -4.78 2.90
C CYS A 197 0.22 -3.30 3.10
N ILE A 198 0.34 -2.93 4.36
CA ILE A 198 0.83 -1.62 4.80
C ILE A 198 2.29 -1.81 5.19
N ILE A 199 3.16 -0.95 4.69
CA ILE A 199 4.59 -0.98 5.01
C ILE A 199 5.03 0.37 5.57
N THR A 200 5.89 0.35 6.59
CA THR A 200 6.38 1.58 7.22
C THR A 200 7.62 1.33 8.07
N ASN A 201 8.36 2.39 8.36
CA ASN A 201 9.49 2.40 9.31
C ASN A 201 9.12 3.01 10.67
N ASN A 202 7.90 3.47 10.84
CA ASN A 202 7.47 4.19 12.05
C ASN A 202 6.32 3.45 12.76
#